data_12db403a45038f3cbf57d59e6d9f3bde
#
_entry.id   12db403a45038f3cbf57d59e6d9f3bde
#
_cell.length_a   1.000
_cell.length_b   1.000
_cell.length_c   1.000
_cell.angle_alpha   90.00
_cell.angle_beta   90.00
_cell.angle_gamma   90.00
#
_symmetry.space_group_name_H-M   'P 1'
#
loop_
_entity.id
_entity.type
_entity.pdbx_description
1 polymer ?
#
loop_
_entity_poly.entity_id
_entity_poly.type
_entity_poly.pdbx_seq_one_letter_code
_entity_poly.pdbx_strand_id
1 'polypeptide(L)'
;MLLKRLKIETANLECGMYVAQLDRPWLETPFLFKGFEIRDEKELKQLRQFCKHVYVDATQGSVAQDKVLEARRREARYAQSLATPATRLEHANRPSLQRRLFDAITHLDRTGTLAGFFQTKQYRNGVPTRTEAPKAALAYDTAAAVLNDTLEQFQQGRGLDASRLKAVVGPLIDSILRNQDAMAWLVCLRKREIAGPQRSIGSAVWAVILGRHLGFDRNGLDTLALGGMLLDLGNAKLPRDVLLKEGPLEDVERAIVKKHVAVGLDLVKNTPGLNADVIAMIQHHHERNDGSGYPKGIAGADIPVFGRVAGLIDCFDAMTTKRPYAPARSAYDAVRELNSLSGTAFQRELVEQFVQAVGMFPTGSLVELNTGEVALVIEQNRVRRLRPKLMLLLNPDKTPVSRHALMDLKAKPAGGDEDEARWIVRGLEPGAFGLDPKDYFG
;
A
#
# COMPACT_ATOMS: atom_id res chain seq x y z
N MET A 1 8.74 24.85 16.90
CA MET A 1 8.86 24.90 15.41
C MET A 1 7.45 24.95 14.86
N LEU A 2 7.02 26.14 14.42
CA LEU A 2 5.64 26.53 14.17
C LEU A 2 5.04 25.83 12.94
N LEU A 3 3.74 25.54 13.02
CA LEU A 3 2.89 24.89 12.03
C LEU A 3 3.03 25.54 10.63
N LYS A 4 3.65 24.81 9.71
CA LYS A 4 3.87 25.25 8.32
C LYS A 4 2.62 25.15 7.44
N ARG A 5 1.50 24.57 7.93
CA ARG A 5 0.25 24.37 7.19
C ARG A 5 -0.89 25.14 7.81
N LEU A 6 -1.52 25.97 7.01
CA LEU A 6 -2.62 26.82 7.41
C LEU A 6 -3.90 26.34 6.72
N LYS A 7 -4.96 26.16 7.50
CA LYS A 7 -6.30 25.90 6.98
C LYS A 7 -6.85 27.21 6.40
N ILE A 8 -7.28 27.19 5.15
CA ILE A 8 -7.84 28.35 4.43
C ILE A 8 -9.12 27.90 3.72
N GLU A 9 -10.20 28.68 3.85
CA GLU A 9 -11.43 28.45 3.09
C GLU A 9 -11.20 28.72 1.61
N THR A 10 -11.83 27.94 0.74
CA THR A 10 -11.59 28.01 -0.70
C THR A 10 -11.99 29.37 -1.32
N ALA A 11 -12.86 30.13 -0.65
CA ALA A 11 -13.21 31.48 -1.04
C ALA A 11 -12.02 32.47 -0.93
N ASN A 12 -11.08 32.21 -0.02
CA ASN A 12 -9.94 33.07 0.30
C ASN A 12 -8.62 32.60 -0.34
N LEU A 13 -8.69 31.64 -1.26
CA LEU A 13 -7.53 31.16 -1.99
C LEU A 13 -7.16 32.12 -3.12
N GLU A 14 -5.86 32.28 -3.33
CA GLU A 14 -5.26 33.06 -4.40
C GLU A 14 -4.30 32.20 -5.22
N CYS A 15 -4.09 32.54 -6.49
CA CYS A 15 -3.05 31.93 -7.31
C CYS A 15 -1.68 32.12 -6.67
N GLY A 16 -0.81 31.10 -6.76
CA GLY A 16 0.49 31.07 -6.13
C GLY A 16 0.51 30.49 -4.72
N MET A 17 -0.65 30.17 -4.12
CA MET A 17 -0.71 29.46 -2.85
C MET A 17 -0.50 27.96 -3.09
N TYR A 18 0.30 27.32 -2.22
CA TYR A 18 0.56 25.88 -2.31
C TYR A 18 -0.43 25.07 -1.45
N VAL A 19 -1.33 24.35 -2.10
CA VAL A 19 -2.28 23.45 -1.45
C VAL A 19 -1.57 22.17 -1.04
N ALA A 20 -1.38 21.96 0.25
CA ALA A 20 -0.71 20.79 0.79
C ALA A 20 -1.68 19.63 1.14
N GLN A 21 -2.97 19.96 1.38
CA GLN A 21 -3.99 18.97 1.71
C GLN A 21 -5.39 19.54 1.45
N LEU A 22 -6.32 18.69 1.02
CA LEU A 22 -7.75 19.00 0.84
C LEU A 22 -8.56 18.61 2.08
N ASP A 23 -9.80 19.10 2.16
CA ASP A 23 -10.77 18.74 3.20
C ASP A 23 -11.44 17.38 2.96
N ARG A 24 -11.13 16.75 1.83
CA ARG A 24 -11.63 15.45 1.39
C ARG A 24 -10.51 14.62 0.75
N PRO A 25 -10.74 13.33 0.47
CA PRO A 25 -9.79 12.53 -0.29
C PRO A 25 -9.49 13.16 -1.65
N TRP A 26 -8.20 13.21 -2.02
CA TRP A 26 -7.76 13.77 -3.30
C TRP A 26 -8.44 13.14 -4.51
N LEU A 27 -8.82 11.88 -4.39
CA LEU A 27 -9.45 11.07 -5.42
C LEU A 27 -10.93 11.42 -5.68
N GLU A 28 -11.56 12.13 -4.77
CA GLU A 28 -12.90 12.70 -4.96
C GLU A 28 -12.86 14.06 -5.69
N THR A 29 -11.68 14.44 -6.16
CA THR A 29 -11.44 15.73 -6.81
C THR A 29 -10.70 15.53 -8.14
N PRO A 30 -10.79 16.46 -9.09
CA PRO A 30 -10.06 16.38 -10.35
C PRO A 30 -8.55 16.58 -10.20
N PHE A 31 -8.05 16.83 -8.99
CA PHE A 31 -6.64 17.05 -8.73
C PHE A 31 -5.88 15.73 -8.60
N LEU A 32 -4.99 15.48 -9.54
CA LEU A 32 -4.21 14.24 -9.64
C LEU A 32 -3.10 14.12 -8.59
N PHE A 33 -2.73 15.22 -7.92
CA PHE A 33 -1.55 15.27 -7.06
C PHE A 33 -1.86 15.80 -5.66
N LYS A 34 -1.30 15.15 -4.65
CA LYS A 34 -1.31 15.64 -3.27
C LYS A 34 -0.27 16.75 -3.11
N GLY A 35 -0.72 17.96 -3.12
CA GLY A 35 0.08 19.15 -3.01
C GLY A 35 0.45 19.73 -4.38
N PHE A 36 -0.11 20.89 -4.66
CA PHE A 36 0.17 21.65 -5.87
C PHE A 36 0.05 23.15 -5.57
N GLU A 37 0.75 23.95 -6.37
CA GLU A 37 0.57 25.40 -6.37
C GLU A 37 -0.60 25.73 -7.29
N ILE A 38 -1.48 26.62 -6.85
CA ILE A 38 -2.62 27.12 -7.63
C ILE A 38 -2.05 28.04 -8.73
N ARG A 39 -2.19 27.64 -9.98
CA ARG A 39 -1.56 28.33 -11.12
C ARG A 39 -2.49 29.30 -11.81
N ASP A 40 -3.79 28.99 -11.84
CA ASP A 40 -4.77 29.75 -12.61
C ASP A 40 -6.17 29.77 -11.94
N GLU A 41 -7.02 30.64 -12.48
CA GLU A 41 -8.42 30.78 -12.07
C GLU A 41 -9.25 29.49 -12.28
N LYS A 42 -8.84 28.58 -13.17
CA LYS A 42 -9.53 27.32 -13.43
C LYS A 42 -9.34 26.38 -12.25
N GLU A 43 -8.12 26.28 -11.73
CA GLU A 43 -7.80 25.49 -10.54
C GLU A 43 -8.50 26.06 -9.29
N LEU A 44 -8.57 27.40 -9.15
CA LEU A 44 -9.33 28.08 -8.09
C LEU A 44 -10.82 27.72 -8.15
N LYS A 45 -11.43 27.77 -9.34
CA LYS A 45 -12.84 27.38 -9.53
C LYS A 45 -13.07 25.92 -9.18
N GLN A 46 -12.18 25.03 -9.56
CA GLN A 46 -12.27 23.61 -9.22
C GLN A 46 -12.13 23.42 -7.70
N LEU A 47 -11.19 24.06 -7.03
CA LEU A 47 -11.06 24.01 -5.57
C LEU A 47 -12.33 24.46 -4.86
N ARG A 48 -12.93 25.59 -5.31
CA ARG A 48 -14.18 26.10 -4.77
C ARG A 48 -15.38 25.17 -5.01
N GLN A 49 -15.38 24.46 -6.13
CA GLN A 49 -16.43 23.51 -6.47
C GLN A 49 -16.38 22.22 -5.64
N PHE A 50 -15.17 21.70 -5.40
CA PHE A 50 -14.98 20.39 -4.78
C PHE A 50 -14.65 20.44 -3.29
N CYS A 51 -14.12 21.54 -2.78
CA CYS A 51 -13.65 21.66 -1.39
C CYS A 51 -14.30 22.87 -0.70
N LYS A 52 -14.52 22.76 0.60
CA LYS A 52 -14.92 23.88 1.45
C LYS A 52 -13.71 24.65 1.96
N HIS A 53 -12.64 23.91 2.31
CA HIS A 53 -11.39 24.47 2.76
C HIS A 53 -10.23 23.55 2.34
N VAL A 54 -9.03 24.12 2.31
CA VAL A 54 -7.78 23.39 2.05
C VAL A 54 -6.71 23.77 3.07
N TYR A 55 -5.66 22.98 3.13
CA TYR A 55 -4.49 23.30 3.96
C TYR A 55 -3.37 23.79 3.04
N VAL A 56 -2.99 25.06 3.22
CA VAL A 56 -1.95 25.73 2.45
C VAL A 56 -0.64 25.66 3.23
N ASP A 57 0.46 25.30 2.55
CA ASP A 57 1.81 25.38 3.12
C ASP A 57 2.39 26.76 2.84
N ALA A 58 2.48 27.59 3.88
CA ALA A 58 2.99 28.97 3.79
C ALA A 58 4.49 29.05 3.43
N THR A 59 5.20 27.94 3.40
CA THR A 59 6.63 27.86 3.05
C THR A 59 6.86 27.37 1.63
N GLN A 60 5.79 27.06 0.89
CA GLN A 60 5.83 26.60 -0.50
C GLN A 60 4.81 27.44 -1.30
N GLY A 61 5.12 27.69 -2.54
CA GLY A 61 4.31 28.54 -3.40
C GLY A 61 4.98 29.88 -3.67
N SER A 62 4.53 30.56 -4.72
CA SER A 62 5.10 31.86 -5.18
C SER A 62 4.53 33.07 -4.42
N VAL A 63 3.47 32.87 -3.64
CA VAL A 63 2.86 33.94 -2.83
C VAL A 63 3.64 34.13 -1.53
N ALA A 64 3.97 35.39 -1.23
CA ALA A 64 4.68 35.77 0.00
C ALA A 64 3.94 35.25 1.25
N GLN A 65 4.69 34.75 2.21
CA GLN A 65 4.19 34.16 3.47
C GLN A 65 3.20 35.07 4.21
N ASP A 66 3.39 36.39 4.08
CA ASP A 66 2.53 37.42 4.69
C ASP A 66 1.10 37.39 4.15
N LYS A 67 0.88 37.16 2.86
CA LYS A 67 -0.47 37.07 2.26
C LYS A 67 -1.23 35.84 2.73
N VAL A 68 -0.55 34.72 2.87
CA VAL A 68 -1.16 33.47 3.41
C VAL A 68 -1.56 33.67 4.87
N LEU A 69 -0.73 34.36 5.65
CA LEU A 69 -1.04 34.74 7.04
C LEU A 69 -2.16 35.77 7.14
N GLU A 70 -2.27 36.69 6.19
CA GLU A 70 -3.34 37.68 6.14
C GLU A 70 -4.69 37.07 5.79
N ALA A 71 -4.76 36.14 4.83
CA ALA A 71 -5.95 35.36 4.51
C ALA A 71 -6.47 34.64 5.77
N ARG A 72 -5.57 34.01 6.54
CA ARG A 72 -5.93 33.35 7.80
C ARG A 72 -6.39 34.34 8.87
N ARG A 73 -5.81 35.52 8.98
CA ARG A 73 -6.24 36.56 9.93
C ARG A 73 -7.64 37.08 9.61
N ARG A 74 -8.02 37.15 8.34
CA ARG A 74 -9.39 37.51 7.91
C ARG A 74 -10.38 36.43 8.36
N GLU A 75 -10.06 35.14 8.13
CA GLU A 75 -10.89 34.02 8.60
C GLU A 75 -11.03 34.00 10.12
N ALA A 76 -9.96 34.20 10.86
CA ALA A 76 -9.96 34.22 12.32
C ALA A 76 -10.82 35.35 12.89
N ARG A 77 -10.80 36.54 12.28
CA ARG A 77 -11.66 37.67 12.67
C ARG A 77 -13.13 37.39 12.36
N TYR A 78 -13.43 36.77 11.21
CA TYR A 78 -14.79 36.40 10.83
C TYR A 78 -15.32 35.29 11.74
N ALA A 79 -14.53 34.26 12.03
CA ALA A 79 -14.87 33.18 12.95
C ALA A 79 -15.07 33.68 14.39
N GLN A 80 -14.27 34.68 14.86
CA GLN A 80 -14.46 35.29 16.18
C GLN A 80 -15.74 36.12 16.29
N SER A 81 -16.23 36.68 15.19
CA SER A 81 -17.50 37.43 15.16
C SER A 81 -18.74 36.53 15.21
N LEU A 82 -18.58 35.22 14.87
CA LEU A 82 -19.67 34.25 14.83
C LEU A 82 -19.63 33.21 15.99
N ALA A 83 -18.58 33.19 16.81
CA ALA A 83 -18.36 32.14 17.80
C ALA A 83 -19.10 32.43 19.13
N THR A 84 -20.05 31.57 19.45
CA THR A 84 -20.59 31.44 20.80
C THR A 84 -19.59 30.71 21.72
N PRO A 85 -19.63 30.89 23.05
CA PRO A 85 -18.66 30.34 24.01
C PRO A 85 -18.48 28.81 23.97
N ALA A 86 -19.46 28.07 23.49
CA ALA A 86 -19.43 26.60 23.40
C ALA A 86 -18.44 26.06 22.32
N THR A 87 -18.20 26.82 21.25
CA THR A 87 -17.35 26.39 20.13
C THR A 87 -15.83 26.50 20.43
N ARG A 88 -15.43 27.17 21.52
CA ARG A 88 -14.01 27.31 21.90
C ARG A 88 -13.39 26.06 22.51
N LEU A 89 -14.19 25.18 23.09
CA LEU A 89 -13.71 23.96 23.76
C LEU A 89 -13.49 22.78 22.84
N GLU A 90 -14.13 22.75 21.65
CA GLU A 90 -14.01 21.63 20.71
C GLU A 90 -12.72 21.60 19.89
N HIS A 91 -12.00 22.72 19.78
CA HIS A 91 -10.76 22.81 18.99
C HIS A 91 -9.49 22.38 19.73
N ALA A 92 -9.52 22.30 21.06
CA ALA A 92 -8.36 21.92 21.87
C ALA A 92 -8.09 20.41 21.92
N ASN A 93 -9.03 19.57 21.48
CA ASN A 93 -9.00 18.12 21.70
C ASN A 93 -9.18 17.27 20.43
N ARG A 94 -8.76 17.74 19.25
CA ARG A 94 -8.76 16.86 18.06
C ARG A 94 -7.63 15.84 18.18
N PRO A 95 -7.93 14.54 18.30
CA PRO A 95 -6.91 13.49 18.37
C PRO A 95 -6.04 13.51 17.10
N SER A 96 -4.77 13.13 17.24
CA SER A 96 -3.85 12.97 16.11
C SER A 96 -4.45 12.04 15.04
N LEU A 97 -4.03 12.20 13.79
CA LEU A 97 -4.53 11.35 12.68
C LEU A 97 -4.39 9.85 13.00
N GLN A 98 -3.32 9.48 13.71
CA GLN A 98 -3.07 8.13 14.20
C GLN A 98 -4.09 7.68 15.25
N ARG A 99 -4.49 8.56 16.17
CA ARG A 99 -5.50 8.25 17.18
C ARG A 99 -6.89 8.11 16.56
N ARG A 100 -7.23 8.94 15.57
CA ARG A 100 -8.48 8.81 14.80
C ARG A 100 -8.53 7.52 14.00
N LEU A 101 -7.37 7.07 13.48
CA LEU A 101 -7.25 5.81 12.79
C LEU A 101 -7.37 4.63 13.76
N PHE A 102 -6.68 4.71 14.90
CA PHE A 102 -6.80 3.75 15.98
C PHE A 102 -8.26 3.64 16.43
N ASP A 103 -8.92 4.77 16.66
CA ASP A 103 -10.32 4.83 17.05
C ASP A 103 -11.25 4.28 15.95
N ALA A 104 -10.97 4.56 14.67
CA ALA A 104 -11.74 4.02 13.55
C ALA A 104 -11.55 2.51 13.37
N ILE A 105 -10.32 2.00 13.50
CA ILE A 105 -10.04 0.57 13.40
C ILE A 105 -10.58 -0.17 14.63
N THR A 106 -10.44 0.37 15.83
CA THR A 106 -10.98 -0.22 17.07
C THR A 106 -12.50 -0.12 17.15
N HIS A 107 -13.10 0.94 16.61
CA HIS A 107 -14.57 1.07 16.54
C HIS A 107 -15.19 0.03 15.58
N LEU A 108 -14.42 -0.45 14.59
CA LEU A 108 -14.82 -1.48 13.63
C LEU A 108 -14.42 -2.89 14.08
N ASP A 109 -13.61 -3.00 15.11
CA ASP A 109 -13.21 -4.26 15.73
C ASP A 109 -14.06 -4.52 16.98
N ARG A 110 -15.24 -5.08 16.79
CA ARG A 110 -16.15 -5.44 17.88
C ARG A 110 -15.53 -6.41 18.90
N THR A 111 -14.46 -7.09 18.52
CA THR A 111 -13.78 -8.09 19.38
C THR A 111 -12.65 -7.51 20.21
N GLY A 112 -12.22 -6.27 19.92
CA GLY A 112 -11.08 -5.65 20.60
C GLY A 112 -9.73 -6.31 20.29
N THR A 113 -9.68 -7.23 19.33
CA THR A 113 -8.51 -8.05 18.98
C THR A 113 -7.32 -7.19 18.57
N LEU A 114 -7.58 -6.08 17.85
CA LEU A 114 -6.50 -5.18 17.42
C LEU A 114 -5.91 -4.34 18.54
N ALA A 115 -6.68 -4.00 19.57
CA ALA A 115 -6.21 -3.17 20.66
C ALA A 115 -4.99 -3.78 21.38
N GLY A 116 -4.89 -5.11 21.40
CA GLY A 116 -3.78 -5.86 21.98
C GLY A 116 -2.48 -5.81 21.15
N PHE A 117 -2.56 -5.52 19.85
CA PHE A 117 -1.39 -5.54 18.93
C PHE A 117 -0.84 -4.16 18.60
N PHE A 118 -1.51 -3.08 18.98
CA PHE A 118 -1.03 -1.74 18.72
C PHE A 118 0.02 -1.30 19.74
N GLN A 119 1.22 -1.04 19.23
CA GLN A 119 2.22 -0.24 19.95
C GLN A 119 2.26 1.15 19.29
N THR A 120 2.53 2.18 20.12
CA THR A 120 2.78 3.55 19.62
C THR A 120 4.12 3.67 18.86
N LYS A 121 4.73 2.55 18.50
CA LYS A 121 6.06 2.46 17.90
C LYS A 121 5.99 2.78 16.41
N GLN A 122 6.59 3.88 15.99
CA GLN A 122 6.83 4.18 14.60
C GLN A 122 8.11 3.49 14.11
N TYR A 123 7.95 2.52 13.23
CA TYR A 123 9.09 1.91 12.58
C TYR A 123 9.61 2.80 11.43
N ARG A 124 10.94 2.98 11.38
CA ARG A 124 11.62 3.68 10.29
C ARG A 124 12.65 2.74 9.66
N ASN A 125 12.99 2.96 8.38
CA ASN A 125 14.10 2.24 7.77
C ASN A 125 15.39 2.64 8.50
N GLY A 126 16.06 1.68 9.14
CA GLY A 126 17.27 1.89 9.93
C GLY A 126 18.57 1.69 9.13
N VAL A 127 18.48 1.01 7.96
CA VAL A 127 19.61 0.72 7.10
C VAL A 127 19.25 1.01 5.64
N PRO A 128 20.22 1.36 4.77
CA PRO A 128 19.98 1.55 3.34
C PRO A 128 19.49 0.26 2.65
N THR A 129 18.66 0.42 1.61
CA THR A 129 18.11 -0.71 0.82
C THR A 129 19.22 -1.62 0.29
N ARG A 130 20.31 -1.04 -0.25
CA ARG A 130 21.45 -1.80 -0.76
C ARG A 130 22.12 -2.69 0.30
N THR A 131 22.19 -2.23 1.54
CA THR A 131 22.78 -2.98 2.67
C THR A 131 21.86 -4.10 3.14
N GLU A 132 20.55 -3.88 3.10
CA GLU A 132 19.55 -4.88 3.54
C GLU A 132 19.25 -5.92 2.46
N ALA A 133 19.35 -5.59 1.18
CA ALA A 133 18.92 -6.43 0.07
C ALA A 133 19.50 -7.87 0.11
N PRO A 134 20.79 -8.12 0.39
CA PRO A 134 21.31 -9.49 0.49
C PRO A 134 20.68 -10.31 1.61
N LYS A 135 20.44 -9.67 2.78
CA LYS A 135 19.79 -10.33 3.94
C LYS A 135 18.32 -10.61 3.66
N ALA A 136 17.64 -9.66 3.02
CA ALA A 136 16.26 -9.81 2.59
C ALA A 136 16.12 -10.95 1.58
N ALA A 137 17.05 -11.06 0.61
CA ALA A 137 17.07 -12.13 -0.38
C ALA A 137 17.24 -13.51 0.30
N LEU A 138 18.17 -13.65 1.22
CA LEU A 138 18.37 -14.88 1.96
C LEU A 138 17.12 -15.28 2.76
N ALA A 139 16.50 -14.33 3.45
CA ALA A 139 15.27 -14.58 4.22
C ALA A 139 14.12 -15.00 3.30
N TYR A 140 13.95 -14.32 2.16
CA TYR A 140 12.93 -14.62 1.15
C TYR A 140 13.13 -16.03 0.58
N ASP A 141 14.32 -16.35 0.10
CA ASP A 141 14.63 -17.64 -0.55
C ASP A 141 14.52 -18.81 0.45
N THR A 142 14.93 -18.60 1.71
CA THR A 142 14.75 -19.59 2.78
C THR A 142 13.27 -19.84 3.05
N ALA A 143 12.47 -18.78 3.14
CA ALA A 143 11.04 -18.92 3.36
C ALA A 143 10.33 -19.61 2.16
N ALA A 144 10.77 -19.30 0.93
CA ALA A 144 10.25 -19.95 -0.28
C ALA A 144 10.55 -21.45 -0.29
N ALA A 145 11.79 -21.84 0.04
CA ALA A 145 12.19 -23.24 0.10
C ALA A 145 11.39 -24.03 1.15
N VAL A 146 11.24 -23.48 2.37
CA VAL A 146 10.49 -24.13 3.45
C VAL A 146 8.99 -24.22 3.13
N LEU A 147 8.42 -23.17 2.52
CA LEU A 147 7.02 -23.21 2.12
C LEU A 147 6.79 -24.24 1.02
N ASN A 148 7.68 -24.34 0.03
CA ASN A 148 7.58 -25.31 -1.05
C ASN A 148 7.64 -26.75 -0.50
N ASP A 149 8.62 -27.05 0.34
CA ASP A 149 8.74 -28.36 1.01
C ASP A 149 7.48 -28.67 1.86
N THR A 150 6.94 -27.66 2.56
CA THR A 150 5.72 -27.80 3.35
C THR A 150 4.52 -28.15 2.45
N LEU A 151 4.38 -27.49 1.29
CA LEU A 151 3.32 -27.77 0.32
C LEU A 151 3.45 -29.16 -0.28
N GLU A 152 4.66 -29.61 -0.61
CA GLU A 152 4.93 -30.95 -1.14
C GLU A 152 4.59 -32.04 -0.10
N GLN A 153 5.04 -31.87 1.15
CA GLN A 153 4.69 -32.80 2.25
C GLN A 153 3.18 -32.87 2.45
N PHE A 154 2.52 -31.72 2.36
CA PHE A 154 1.08 -31.62 2.47
C PHE A 154 0.35 -32.35 1.32
N GLN A 155 0.81 -32.24 0.06
CA GLN A 155 0.29 -32.98 -1.07
C GLN A 155 0.42 -34.48 -0.88
N GLN A 156 1.46 -34.95 -0.18
CA GLN A 156 1.71 -36.32 0.20
C GLN A 156 0.87 -36.81 1.40
N GLY A 157 -0.04 -35.96 1.93
CA GLY A 157 -0.93 -36.31 3.03
C GLY A 157 -0.36 -36.13 4.43
N ARG A 158 0.82 -35.45 4.56
CA ARG A 158 1.38 -35.12 5.86
C ARG A 158 0.69 -33.85 6.40
N GLY A 159 0.63 -33.73 7.73
CA GLY A 159 0.10 -32.54 8.38
C GLY A 159 0.97 -31.32 8.19
N LEU A 160 0.39 -30.13 8.39
CA LEU A 160 1.11 -28.85 8.35
C LEU A 160 1.95 -28.67 9.63
N ASP A 161 3.25 -28.43 9.47
CA ASP A 161 4.14 -28.07 10.58
C ASP A 161 4.27 -26.53 10.68
N ALA A 162 3.43 -25.94 11.55
CA ALA A 162 3.44 -24.49 11.78
C ALA A 162 4.74 -23.99 12.43
N SER A 163 5.49 -24.83 13.15
CA SER A 163 6.74 -24.41 13.79
C SER A 163 7.83 -24.12 12.76
N ARG A 164 7.90 -24.92 11.70
CA ARG A 164 8.83 -24.67 10.58
C ARG A 164 8.52 -23.36 9.86
N LEU A 165 7.23 -23.07 9.64
CA LEU A 165 6.82 -21.81 9.02
C LEU A 165 7.11 -20.62 9.92
N LYS A 166 6.86 -20.71 11.23
CA LYS A 166 7.22 -19.69 12.21
C LYS A 166 8.72 -19.37 12.22
N ALA A 167 9.55 -20.39 12.07
CA ALA A 167 11.00 -20.21 12.05
C ALA A 167 11.47 -19.34 10.87
N VAL A 168 10.79 -19.38 9.71
CA VAL A 168 11.19 -18.63 8.52
C VAL A 168 10.50 -17.27 8.39
N VAL A 169 9.33 -17.04 9.01
CA VAL A 169 8.71 -15.71 9.00
C VAL A 169 9.48 -14.71 9.87
N GLY A 170 10.15 -15.16 10.93
CA GLY A 170 10.95 -14.32 11.80
C GLY A 170 11.98 -13.48 11.04
N PRO A 171 12.91 -14.07 10.27
CA PRO A 171 13.86 -13.36 9.44
C PRO A 171 13.24 -12.41 8.39
N LEU A 172 12.08 -12.79 7.79
CA LEU A 172 11.35 -11.90 6.87
C LEU A 172 10.88 -10.63 7.59
N ILE A 173 10.25 -10.78 8.76
CA ILE A 173 9.77 -9.65 9.56
C ILE A 173 10.94 -8.77 9.98
N ASP A 174 12.04 -9.35 10.46
CA ASP A 174 13.23 -8.61 10.90
C ASP A 174 13.82 -7.78 9.76
N SER A 175 13.87 -8.33 8.55
CA SER A 175 14.31 -7.61 7.36
C SER A 175 13.36 -6.44 7.04
N ILE A 176 12.04 -6.66 7.04
CA ILE A 176 11.04 -5.60 6.81
C ILE A 176 11.13 -4.51 7.88
N LEU A 177 11.37 -4.87 9.13
CA LEU A 177 11.53 -3.90 10.22
C LEU A 177 12.79 -3.05 10.06
N ARG A 178 13.90 -3.63 9.57
CA ARG A 178 15.13 -2.89 9.26
C ARG A 178 14.97 -2.02 8.01
N ASN A 179 14.42 -2.57 6.93
CA ASN A 179 14.12 -1.81 5.71
C ASN A 179 13.05 -2.52 4.86
N GLN A 180 11.82 -2.00 4.87
CA GLN A 180 10.71 -2.56 4.09
C GLN A 180 10.92 -2.47 2.58
N ASP A 181 11.66 -1.45 2.09
CA ASP A 181 11.85 -1.21 0.66
C ASP A 181 12.68 -2.34 0.02
N ALA A 182 13.65 -2.90 0.75
CA ALA A 182 14.45 -4.03 0.29
C ALA A 182 13.58 -5.27 0.05
N MET A 183 12.66 -5.57 0.97
CA MET A 183 11.77 -6.73 0.83
C MET A 183 10.68 -6.51 -0.20
N ALA A 184 10.06 -5.32 -0.24
CA ALA A 184 9.07 -4.95 -1.27
C ALA A 184 9.66 -5.09 -2.68
N TRP A 185 10.89 -4.66 -2.85
CA TRP A 185 11.62 -4.78 -4.10
C TRP A 185 11.82 -6.25 -4.51
N LEU A 186 12.26 -7.12 -3.58
CA LEU A 186 12.41 -8.55 -3.86
C LEU A 186 11.10 -9.21 -4.29
N VAL A 187 9.98 -8.85 -3.65
CA VAL A 187 8.66 -9.33 -4.07
C VAL A 187 8.39 -8.94 -5.52
N CYS A 188 8.65 -7.69 -5.90
CA CYS A 188 8.46 -7.24 -7.29
C CYS A 188 9.36 -8.01 -8.28
N LEU A 189 10.61 -8.34 -7.89
CA LEU A 189 11.53 -9.11 -8.71
C LEU A 189 11.13 -10.58 -8.89
N ARG A 190 10.59 -11.20 -7.85
CA ARG A 190 10.28 -12.64 -7.82
C ARG A 190 8.89 -13.00 -8.36
N LYS A 191 8.05 -12.00 -8.67
CA LYS A 191 6.65 -12.18 -9.12
C LYS A 191 6.44 -12.79 -10.52
N ARG A 192 7.47 -13.19 -11.22
CA ARG A 192 7.35 -13.72 -12.59
C ARG A 192 6.90 -15.18 -12.68
N GLU A 193 6.93 -15.94 -11.60
CA GLU A 193 6.48 -17.32 -11.59
C GLU A 193 4.97 -17.40 -11.37
N ILE A 194 4.29 -18.05 -12.33
CA ILE A 194 2.83 -18.07 -12.48
C ILE A 194 2.11 -18.77 -11.32
N ALA A 195 2.78 -19.70 -10.67
CA ALA A 195 2.22 -20.46 -9.55
C ALA A 195 3.33 -20.90 -8.61
N GLY A 196 3.09 -20.86 -7.30
CA GLY A 196 4.02 -21.39 -6.34
C GLY A 196 4.17 -20.52 -5.07
N PRO A 197 5.14 -20.86 -4.22
CA PRO A 197 5.35 -20.24 -2.92
C PRO A 197 5.66 -18.74 -2.99
N GLN A 198 6.13 -18.23 -4.13
CA GLN A 198 6.48 -16.81 -4.33
C GLN A 198 5.28 -15.88 -4.11
N ARG A 199 4.08 -16.29 -4.55
CA ARG A 199 2.85 -15.51 -4.32
C ARG A 199 2.49 -15.46 -2.84
N SER A 200 2.53 -16.60 -2.16
CA SER A 200 2.24 -16.69 -0.73
C SER A 200 3.20 -15.83 0.10
N ILE A 201 4.50 -15.79 -0.27
CA ILE A 201 5.48 -14.93 0.39
C ILE A 201 5.22 -13.46 0.05
N GLY A 202 4.82 -13.13 -1.18
CA GLY A 202 4.40 -11.80 -1.56
C GLY A 202 3.28 -11.28 -0.67
N SER A 203 2.22 -12.07 -0.48
CA SER A 203 1.10 -11.74 0.41
C SER A 203 1.55 -11.56 1.86
N ALA A 204 2.43 -12.44 2.37
CA ALA A 204 3.02 -12.30 3.70
C ALA A 204 3.80 -11.00 3.86
N VAL A 205 4.64 -10.64 2.88
CA VAL A 205 5.44 -9.41 2.90
C VAL A 205 4.54 -8.17 2.90
N TRP A 206 3.52 -8.12 2.04
CA TRP A 206 2.60 -6.98 2.00
C TRP A 206 1.80 -6.86 3.30
N ALA A 207 1.41 -7.98 3.91
CA ALA A 207 0.73 -8.03 5.20
C ALA A 207 1.61 -7.42 6.30
N VAL A 208 2.88 -7.83 6.38
CA VAL A 208 3.84 -7.31 7.37
C VAL A 208 4.17 -5.83 7.13
N ILE A 209 4.31 -5.40 5.87
CA ILE A 209 4.52 -3.98 5.54
C ILE A 209 3.35 -3.13 6.03
N LEU A 210 2.11 -3.59 5.85
CA LEU A 210 0.93 -2.92 6.38
C LEU A 210 0.92 -2.93 7.91
N GLY A 211 1.16 -4.08 8.55
CA GLY A 211 1.22 -4.19 10.00
C GLY A 211 2.31 -3.30 10.63
N ARG A 212 3.50 -3.25 10.00
CA ARG A 212 4.57 -2.32 10.35
C ARG A 212 4.14 -0.86 10.27
N HIS A 213 3.42 -0.49 9.21
CA HIS A 213 2.88 0.85 9.03
C HIS A 213 1.86 1.22 10.10
N LEU A 214 1.00 0.27 10.46
CA LEU A 214 0.00 0.41 11.51
C LEU A 214 0.59 0.38 12.92
N GLY A 215 1.86 -0.01 13.09
CA GLY A 215 2.55 -0.05 14.39
C GLY A 215 2.27 -1.33 15.18
N PHE A 216 1.98 -2.43 14.52
CA PHE A 216 1.77 -3.73 15.17
C PHE A 216 3.03 -4.19 15.92
N ASP A 217 2.83 -4.85 17.05
CA ASP A 217 3.87 -5.55 17.78
C ASP A 217 4.35 -6.81 17.05
N ARG A 218 5.33 -7.51 17.61
CA ARG A 218 5.90 -8.72 17.00
C ARG A 218 4.84 -9.81 16.80
N ASN A 219 3.96 -10.02 17.76
CA ASN A 219 2.94 -11.06 17.69
C ASN A 219 1.93 -10.79 16.56
N GLY A 220 1.52 -9.52 16.40
CA GLY A 220 0.67 -9.10 15.29
C GLY A 220 1.36 -9.26 13.94
N LEU A 221 2.66 -8.94 13.84
CA LEU A 221 3.43 -9.12 12.61
C LEU A 221 3.63 -10.61 12.29
N ASP A 222 3.87 -11.47 13.27
CA ASP A 222 3.95 -12.93 13.09
C ASP A 222 2.61 -13.49 12.59
N THR A 223 1.49 -13.03 13.15
CA THR A 223 0.14 -13.40 12.70
C THR A 223 -0.10 -13.00 11.24
N LEU A 224 0.24 -11.76 10.87
CA LEU A 224 0.10 -11.25 9.52
C LEU A 224 0.98 -12.01 8.51
N ALA A 225 2.22 -12.32 8.89
CA ALA A 225 3.14 -13.06 8.05
C ALA A 225 2.66 -14.48 7.79
N LEU A 226 2.30 -15.21 8.84
CA LEU A 226 1.80 -16.60 8.74
C LEU A 226 0.47 -16.64 7.99
N GLY A 227 -0.47 -15.75 8.34
CA GLY A 227 -1.76 -15.67 7.65
C GLY A 227 -1.56 -15.39 6.17
N GLY A 228 -0.79 -14.36 5.81
CA GLY A 228 -0.50 -14.02 4.42
C GLY A 228 0.18 -15.16 3.64
N MET A 229 1.07 -15.92 4.30
CA MET A 229 1.75 -17.07 3.69
C MET A 229 0.80 -18.24 3.41
N LEU A 230 -0.25 -18.39 4.19
CA LEU A 230 -1.14 -19.56 4.17
C LEU A 230 -2.50 -19.30 3.50
N LEU A 231 -2.78 -18.11 2.98
CA LEU A 231 -4.08 -17.74 2.38
C LEU A 231 -4.57 -18.78 1.37
N ASP A 232 -3.70 -19.14 0.46
CA ASP A 232 -3.99 -20.01 -0.69
C ASP A 232 -3.56 -21.47 -0.48
N LEU A 233 -3.26 -21.88 0.75
CA LEU A 233 -2.79 -23.25 1.06
C LEU A 233 -3.71 -24.33 0.47
N GLY A 234 -5.03 -24.10 0.49
CA GLY A 234 -6.02 -25.02 -0.05
C GLY A 234 -5.91 -25.31 -1.53
N ASN A 235 -5.27 -24.41 -2.32
CA ASN A 235 -5.00 -24.64 -3.74
C ASN A 235 -4.15 -25.91 -3.98
N ALA A 236 -3.31 -26.31 -3.01
CA ALA A 236 -2.48 -27.50 -3.13
C ALA A 236 -3.27 -28.80 -3.31
N LYS A 237 -4.56 -28.81 -2.99
CA LYS A 237 -5.46 -29.96 -3.13
C LYS A 237 -6.48 -29.80 -4.27
N LEU A 238 -6.47 -28.71 -5.00
CA LEU A 238 -7.36 -28.50 -6.12
C LEU A 238 -6.77 -29.05 -7.43
N PRO A 239 -7.61 -29.39 -8.42
CA PRO A 239 -7.17 -29.85 -9.73
C PRO A 239 -6.25 -28.83 -10.42
N ARG A 240 -5.05 -29.26 -10.81
CA ARG A 240 -4.04 -28.37 -11.42
C ARG A 240 -4.45 -27.85 -12.79
N ASP A 241 -5.19 -28.62 -13.57
CA ASP A 241 -5.74 -28.23 -14.87
C ASP A 241 -6.66 -27.01 -14.75
N VAL A 242 -7.50 -26.96 -13.69
CA VAL A 242 -8.36 -25.80 -13.42
C VAL A 242 -7.53 -24.58 -12.96
N LEU A 243 -6.54 -24.80 -12.07
CA LEU A 243 -5.71 -23.72 -11.55
C LEU A 243 -4.79 -23.09 -12.61
N LEU A 244 -4.35 -23.88 -13.59
CA LEU A 244 -3.42 -23.48 -14.63
C LEU A 244 -4.11 -23.19 -15.98
N LYS A 245 -5.45 -23.22 -16.02
CA LYS A 245 -6.22 -22.94 -17.24
C LYS A 245 -5.90 -21.54 -17.77
N GLU A 246 -5.54 -21.48 -19.02
CA GLU A 246 -5.38 -20.22 -19.75
C GLU A 246 -6.76 -19.68 -20.20
N GLY A 247 -7.00 -18.40 -19.92
CA GLY A 247 -8.27 -17.75 -20.21
C GLY A 247 -9.31 -17.80 -19.08
N PRO A 248 -10.54 -17.31 -19.30
CA PRO A 248 -11.56 -17.16 -18.26
C PRO A 248 -12.04 -18.54 -17.75
N LEU A 249 -12.23 -18.63 -16.44
CA LEU A 249 -12.82 -19.79 -15.81
C LEU A 249 -14.34 -19.83 -16.05
N GLU A 250 -14.87 -21.01 -16.38
CA GLU A 250 -16.30 -21.28 -16.39
C GLU A 250 -16.88 -21.26 -14.97
N ASP A 251 -18.20 -21.17 -14.82
CA ASP A 251 -18.84 -21.08 -13.50
C ASP A 251 -18.57 -22.31 -12.64
N VAL A 252 -18.53 -23.52 -13.26
CA VAL A 252 -18.19 -24.77 -12.56
C VAL A 252 -16.74 -24.75 -12.08
N GLU A 253 -15.81 -24.31 -12.92
CA GLU A 253 -14.39 -24.20 -12.58
C GLU A 253 -14.16 -23.13 -11.49
N ARG A 254 -14.88 -22.02 -11.59
CA ARG A 254 -14.87 -20.98 -10.57
C ARG A 254 -15.38 -21.49 -9.22
N ALA A 255 -16.43 -22.32 -9.23
CA ALA A 255 -16.92 -22.97 -8.01
C ALA A 255 -15.91 -23.96 -7.41
N ILE A 256 -15.12 -24.65 -8.26
CA ILE A 256 -14.02 -25.50 -7.79
C ILE A 256 -12.92 -24.65 -7.15
N VAL A 257 -12.48 -23.58 -7.80
CA VAL A 257 -11.43 -22.69 -7.25
C VAL A 257 -11.87 -22.10 -5.92
N LYS A 258 -13.12 -21.67 -5.74
CA LYS A 258 -13.62 -21.13 -4.48
C LYS A 258 -13.50 -22.13 -3.30
N LYS A 259 -13.42 -23.43 -3.56
CA LYS A 259 -13.27 -24.46 -2.51
C LYS A 259 -11.92 -24.38 -1.78
N HIS A 260 -10.90 -23.69 -2.34
CA HIS A 260 -9.60 -23.58 -1.65
C HIS A 260 -9.73 -22.98 -0.25
N VAL A 261 -10.70 -22.07 -0.01
CA VAL A 261 -10.95 -21.51 1.32
C VAL A 261 -11.38 -22.60 2.31
N ALA A 262 -12.36 -23.40 1.95
CA ALA A 262 -12.84 -24.48 2.83
C ALA A 262 -11.77 -25.55 3.02
N VAL A 263 -11.08 -25.94 1.95
CA VAL A 263 -9.96 -26.91 2.01
C VAL A 263 -8.83 -26.35 2.87
N GLY A 264 -8.41 -25.11 2.67
CA GLY A 264 -7.37 -24.46 3.48
C GLY A 264 -7.76 -24.40 4.96
N LEU A 265 -9.02 -24.06 5.24
CA LEU A 265 -9.53 -24.03 6.61
C LEU A 265 -9.48 -25.41 7.29
N ASP A 266 -9.91 -26.47 6.58
CA ASP A 266 -9.85 -27.83 7.10
C ASP A 266 -8.43 -28.27 7.47
N LEU A 267 -7.44 -27.77 6.78
CA LEU A 267 -6.03 -28.05 7.00
C LEU A 267 -5.47 -27.39 8.23
N VAL A 268 -5.83 -26.12 8.45
CA VAL A 268 -5.21 -25.31 9.49
C VAL A 268 -5.95 -25.37 10.83
N LYS A 269 -7.24 -25.67 10.84
CA LYS A 269 -8.06 -25.65 12.06
C LYS A 269 -7.56 -26.58 13.17
N ASN A 270 -6.90 -27.68 12.81
CA ASN A 270 -6.34 -28.65 13.75
C ASN A 270 -4.79 -28.58 13.83
N THR A 271 -4.17 -27.59 13.22
CA THR A 271 -2.71 -27.44 13.23
C THR A 271 -2.25 -26.73 14.50
N PRO A 272 -1.48 -27.42 15.38
CA PRO A 272 -0.98 -26.80 16.60
C PRO A 272 -0.12 -25.57 16.29
N GLY A 273 -0.28 -24.53 17.10
CA GLY A 273 0.55 -23.33 17.02
C GLY A 273 0.07 -22.26 16.05
N LEU A 274 -1.03 -22.43 15.31
CA LEU A 274 -1.72 -21.35 14.60
C LEU A 274 -2.77 -20.72 15.53
N ASN A 275 -2.80 -19.38 15.57
CA ASN A 275 -3.79 -18.66 16.36
C ASN A 275 -5.09 -18.42 15.56
N ALA A 276 -6.15 -18.00 16.25
CA ALA A 276 -7.46 -17.76 15.66
C ALA A 276 -7.43 -16.70 14.55
N ASP A 277 -6.54 -15.71 14.63
CA ASP A 277 -6.44 -14.62 13.67
C ASP A 277 -5.83 -15.09 12.35
N VAL A 278 -4.84 -15.99 12.38
CA VAL A 278 -4.32 -16.67 11.17
C VAL A 278 -5.43 -17.46 10.49
N ILE A 279 -6.22 -18.20 11.27
CA ILE A 279 -7.37 -18.96 10.76
C ILE A 279 -8.41 -18.02 10.15
N ALA A 280 -8.70 -16.88 10.80
CA ALA A 280 -9.61 -15.87 10.28
C ALA A 280 -9.12 -15.24 8.96
N MET A 281 -7.83 -15.03 8.79
CA MET A 281 -7.25 -14.58 7.52
C MET A 281 -7.57 -15.57 6.40
N ILE A 282 -7.29 -16.85 6.62
CA ILE A 282 -7.53 -17.90 5.62
C ILE A 282 -9.03 -18.04 5.31
N GLN A 283 -9.89 -17.99 6.32
CA GLN A 283 -11.33 -18.18 6.17
C GLN A 283 -12.01 -17.02 5.42
N HIS A 284 -11.55 -15.79 5.62
CA HIS A 284 -12.31 -14.58 5.23
C HIS A 284 -11.62 -13.69 4.18
N HIS A 285 -10.49 -14.11 3.59
CA HIS A 285 -9.77 -13.25 2.62
C HIS A 285 -10.55 -13.00 1.31
N HIS A 286 -11.57 -13.78 1.02
CA HIS A 286 -12.46 -13.52 -0.11
C HIS A 286 -13.80 -12.91 0.28
N GLU A 287 -14.06 -12.64 1.56
CA GLU A 287 -15.20 -11.82 1.95
C GLU A 287 -14.99 -10.36 1.48
N ARG A 288 -16.08 -9.67 1.23
CA ARG A 288 -16.05 -8.27 0.76
C ARG A 288 -16.89 -7.41 1.69
N ASN A 289 -16.49 -6.18 1.87
CA ASN A 289 -17.11 -5.26 2.82
C ASN A 289 -18.60 -5.01 2.55
N ASP A 290 -19.04 -5.13 1.30
CA ASP A 290 -20.44 -5.04 0.86
C ASP A 290 -21.21 -6.37 0.92
N GLY A 291 -20.60 -7.47 1.36
CA GLY A 291 -21.22 -8.79 1.43
C GLY A 291 -21.25 -9.56 0.10
N SER A 292 -20.66 -9.04 -0.97
CA SER A 292 -20.58 -9.71 -2.28
C SER A 292 -19.55 -10.85 -2.33
N GLY A 293 -18.80 -11.04 -1.23
CA GLY A 293 -17.73 -12.02 -1.12
C GLY A 293 -18.18 -13.45 -0.88
N TYR A 294 -17.23 -14.33 -0.56
CA TYR A 294 -17.44 -15.72 -0.19
C TYR A 294 -16.41 -16.14 0.88
N PRO A 295 -16.58 -17.26 1.60
CA PRO A 295 -17.60 -18.30 1.44
C PRO A 295 -18.94 -18.02 2.10
N LYS A 296 -19.05 -17.08 3.04
CA LYS A 296 -20.25 -16.82 3.84
C LYS A 296 -21.06 -15.63 3.39
N GLY A 297 -20.48 -14.71 2.60
CA GLY A 297 -21.11 -13.46 2.20
C GLY A 297 -21.35 -12.51 3.38
N ILE A 298 -20.50 -12.53 4.41
CA ILE A 298 -20.58 -11.61 5.54
C ILE A 298 -20.05 -10.24 5.15
N ALA A 299 -20.55 -9.17 5.80
CA ALA A 299 -20.30 -7.80 5.39
C ALA A 299 -19.74 -6.94 6.54
N GLY A 300 -19.04 -5.89 6.19
CA GLY A 300 -18.63 -4.82 7.08
C GLY A 300 -17.90 -5.31 8.33
N ALA A 301 -18.43 -4.99 9.51
CA ALA A 301 -17.85 -5.32 10.79
C ALA A 301 -17.93 -6.81 11.18
N ASP A 302 -18.77 -7.60 10.50
CA ASP A 302 -18.87 -9.03 10.74
C ASP A 302 -17.70 -9.81 10.14
N ILE A 303 -16.95 -9.20 9.20
CA ILE A 303 -15.69 -9.74 8.73
C ILE A 303 -14.62 -9.42 9.77
N PRO A 304 -13.94 -10.44 10.37
CA PRO A 304 -12.83 -10.21 11.29
C PRO A 304 -11.78 -9.30 10.64
N VAL A 305 -11.17 -8.42 11.42
CA VAL A 305 -10.25 -7.40 10.89
C VAL A 305 -9.06 -8.00 10.14
N PHE A 306 -8.50 -9.11 10.65
CA PHE A 306 -7.43 -9.84 9.96
C PHE A 306 -7.91 -10.44 8.63
N GLY A 307 -9.19 -10.86 8.52
CA GLY A 307 -9.81 -11.27 7.26
C GLY A 307 -9.92 -10.11 6.26
N ARG A 308 -10.31 -8.91 6.72
CA ARG A 308 -10.34 -7.69 5.88
C ARG A 308 -8.96 -7.30 5.37
N VAL A 309 -7.94 -7.36 6.24
CA VAL A 309 -6.53 -7.15 5.86
C VAL A 309 -6.11 -8.17 4.81
N ALA A 310 -6.39 -9.44 5.04
CA ALA A 310 -6.04 -10.54 4.13
C ALA A 310 -6.67 -10.35 2.74
N GLY A 311 -7.95 -9.99 2.69
CA GLY A 311 -8.66 -9.78 1.42
C GLY A 311 -8.10 -8.61 0.60
N LEU A 312 -7.72 -7.52 1.24
CA LEU A 312 -7.09 -6.38 0.58
C LEU A 312 -5.72 -6.75 0.00
N ILE A 313 -4.90 -7.46 0.78
CA ILE A 313 -3.55 -7.85 0.39
C ILE A 313 -3.58 -8.88 -0.73
N ASP A 314 -4.42 -9.91 -0.62
CA ASP A 314 -4.61 -10.90 -1.67
C ASP A 314 -5.03 -10.24 -2.99
N CYS A 315 -5.96 -9.30 -2.96
CA CYS A 315 -6.40 -8.57 -4.14
C CYS A 315 -5.25 -7.77 -4.79
N PHE A 316 -4.45 -7.06 -4.01
CA PHE A 316 -3.29 -6.31 -4.51
C PHE A 316 -2.24 -7.25 -5.12
N ASP A 317 -1.88 -8.31 -4.39
CA ASP A 317 -0.89 -9.27 -4.85
C ASP A 317 -1.34 -9.97 -6.11
N ALA A 318 -2.62 -10.32 -6.19
CA ALA A 318 -3.25 -10.92 -7.35
C ALA A 318 -3.19 -10.06 -8.60
N MET A 319 -3.44 -8.76 -8.47
CA MET A 319 -3.38 -7.81 -9.61
C MET A 319 -1.96 -7.57 -10.10
N THR A 320 -0.98 -7.61 -9.21
CA THR A 320 0.42 -7.33 -9.52
C THR A 320 1.26 -8.56 -9.85
N THR A 321 0.64 -9.76 -9.86
CA THR A 321 1.28 -11.04 -10.20
C THR A 321 0.70 -11.56 -11.52
N LYS A 322 1.56 -12.08 -12.41
CA LYS A 322 1.11 -12.72 -13.65
C LYS A 322 0.31 -13.98 -13.32
N ARG A 323 -0.83 -14.14 -13.97
CA ARG A 323 -1.71 -15.31 -13.83
C ARG A 323 -1.88 -16.01 -15.19
N PRO A 324 -2.27 -17.29 -15.24
CA PRO A 324 -2.50 -17.96 -16.52
C PRO A 324 -3.52 -17.25 -17.40
N TYR A 325 -4.49 -16.58 -16.80
CA TYR A 325 -5.62 -15.91 -17.46
C TYR A 325 -5.51 -14.39 -17.51
N ALA A 326 -4.46 -13.76 -16.92
CA ALA A 326 -4.31 -12.31 -16.88
C ALA A 326 -2.84 -11.88 -16.76
N PRO A 327 -2.39 -10.86 -17.51
CA PRO A 327 -1.09 -10.24 -17.29
C PRO A 327 -1.02 -9.54 -15.93
N ALA A 328 0.18 -9.38 -15.40
CA ALA A 328 0.40 -8.54 -14.23
C ALA A 328 0.16 -7.07 -14.58
N ARG A 329 -0.60 -6.36 -13.74
CA ARG A 329 -0.77 -4.91 -13.86
C ARG A 329 0.40 -4.18 -13.21
N SER A 330 0.60 -2.91 -13.57
CA SER A 330 1.50 -2.06 -12.80
C SER A 330 1.01 -1.93 -11.36
N ALA A 331 1.94 -1.78 -10.41
CA ALA A 331 1.56 -1.58 -9.01
C ALA A 331 0.75 -0.27 -8.83
N TYR A 332 1.01 0.74 -9.66
CA TYR A 332 0.24 1.98 -9.71
C TYR A 332 -1.23 1.73 -10.08
N ASP A 333 -1.48 0.95 -11.14
CA ASP A 333 -2.85 0.63 -11.57
C ASP A 333 -3.56 -0.26 -10.55
N ALA A 334 -2.85 -1.19 -9.91
CA ALA A 334 -3.39 -2.00 -8.82
C ALA A 334 -3.81 -1.13 -7.62
N VAL A 335 -3.00 -0.14 -7.24
CA VAL A 335 -3.34 0.83 -6.18
C VAL A 335 -4.56 1.68 -6.58
N ARG A 336 -4.64 2.11 -7.83
CA ARG A 336 -5.81 2.85 -8.34
C ARG A 336 -7.08 2.01 -8.30
N GLU A 337 -6.99 0.75 -8.70
CA GLU A 337 -8.12 -0.18 -8.65
C GLU A 337 -8.60 -0.41 -7.21
N LEU A 338 -7.68 -0.72 -6.27
CA LEU A 338 -8.04 -0.84 -4.86
C LEU A 338 -8.74 0.38 -4.31
N ASN A 339 -8.31 1.55 -4.78
CA ASN A 339 -8.91 2.79 -4.36
C ASN A 339 -10.31 3.02 -4.94
N SER A 340 -10.59 2.54 -6.17
CA SER A 340 -11.93 2.53 -6.75
C SER A 340 -12.89 1.57 -6.01
N LEU A 341 -12.36 0.51 -5.42
CA LEU A 341 -13.08 -0.49 -4.61
C LEU A 341 -13.21 -0.09 -3.12
N SER A 342 -12.67 1.09 -2.76
CA SER A 342 -12.69 1.63 -1.40
C SER A 342 -14.10 2.04 -0.98
N GLY A 343 -14.56 1.54 0.17
CA GLY A 343 -15.91 1.77 0.69
C GLY A 343 -16.98 0.83 0.12
N THR A 344 -16.64 0.03 -0.89
CA THR A 344 -17.49 -1.03 -1.45
C THR A 344 -16.92 -2.41 -1.11
N ALA A 345 -16.04 -2.95 -1.95
CA ALA A 345 -15.42 -4.25 -1.71
C ALA A 345 -14.48 -4.25 -0.51
N PHE A 346 -13.81 -3.15 -0.23
CA PHE A 346 -12.86 -3.01 0.88
C PHE A 346 -13.19 -1.81 1.77
N GLN A 347 -12.91 -1.96 3.05
CA GLN A 347 -13.06 -0.90 4.02
C GLN A 347 -12.17 0.30 3.66
N ARG A 348 -12.73 1.51 3.60
CA ARG A 348 -12.05 2.73 3.13
C ARG A 348 -10.76 3.03 3.89
N GLU A 349 -10.84 3.03 5.21
CA GLU A 349 -9.70 3.36 6.08
C GLU A 349 -8.55 2.38 5.89
N LEU A 350 -8.87 1.11 5.69
CA LEU A 350 -7.86 0.07 5.47
C LEU A 350 -7.16 0.26 4.12
N VAL A 351 -7.90 0.57 3.04
CA VAL A 351 -7.33 0.89 1.73
C VAL A 351 -6.42 2.10 1.83
N GLU A 352 -6.86 3.18 2.49
CA GLU A 352 -6.04 4.38 2.69
C GLU A 352 -4.72 4.07 3.41
N GLN A 353 -4.76 3.22 4.44
CA GLN A 353 -3.56 2.84 5.17
C GLN A 353 -2.64 1.93 4.36
N PHE A 354 -3.20 1.02 3.59
CA PHE A 354 -2.42 0.18 2.68
C PHE A 354 -1.68 1.02 1.63
N VAL A 355 -2.39 1.93 0.97
CA VAL A 355 -1.77 2.88 0.01
C VAL A 355 -0.69 3.72 0.68
N GLN A 356 -0.88 4.05 1.96
CA GLN A 356 0.14 4.77 2.72
C GLN A 356 1.36 3.91 3.07
N ALA A 357 1.17 2.63 3.33
CA ALA A 357 2.24 1.70 3.66
C ALA A 357 3.10 1.35 2.44
N VAL A 358 2.45 1.05 1.32
CA VAL A 358 3.08 0.55 0.09
C VAL A 358 3.55 1.69 -0.83
N GLY A 359 2.85 2.82 -0.84
CA GLY A 359 3.09 3.94 -1.75
C GLY A 359 2.36 3.79 -3.08
N MET A 360 2.26 4.89 -3.84
CA MET A 360 1.66 4.88 -5.19
C MET A 360 2.56 4.17 -6.21
N PHE A 361 3.87 4.27 -6.02
CA PHE A 361 4.89 3.63 -6.85
C PHE A 361 5.81 2.81 -5.95
N PRO A 362 5.43 1.58 -5.59
CA PRO A 362 6.23 0.75 -4.71
C PRO A 362 7.67 0.55 -5.20
N THR A 363 8.60 0.34 -4.29
CA THR A 363 9.98 0.00 -4.64
C THR A 363 10.01 -1.25 -5.51
N GLY A 364 10.78 -1.21 -6.62
CA GLY A 364 10.78 -2.24 -7.65
C GLY A 364 9.83 -2.00 -8.82
N SER A 365 8.98 -0.95 -8.78
CA SER A 365 8.10 -0.59 -9.90
C SER A 365 8.86 0.10 -11.03
N LEU A 366 8.54 -0.27 -12.26
CA LEU A 366 8.93 0.50 -13.44
C LEU A 366 7.97 1.69 -13.62
N VAL A 367 8.52 2.84 -13.98
CA VAL A 367 7.77 4.09 -14.17
C VAL A 367 8.26 4.84 -15.39
N GLU A 368 7.38 5.63 -16.01
CA GLU A 368 7.72 6.56 -17.06
C GLU A 368 7.62 8.00 -16.55
N LEU A 369 8.60 8.81 -16.91
CA LEU A 369 8.67 10.22 -16.56
C LEU A 369 8.00 11.10 -17.62
N ASN A 370 7.66 12.33 -17.25
CA ASN A 370 7.11 13.34 -18.16
C ASN A 370 8.05 13.67 -19.32
N THR A 371 9.34 13.47 -19.16
CA THR A 371 10.39 13.65 -20.17
C THR A 371 10.53 12.41 -21.10
N GLY A 372 9.78 11.33 -20.83
CA GLY A 372 9.78 10.11 -21.62
C GLY A 372 10.81 9.06 -21.19
N GLU A 373 11.68 9.33 -20.23
CA GLU A 373 12.61 8.34 -19.69
C GLU A 373 11.86 7.25 -18.92
N VAL A 374 12.45 6.05 -18.88
CA VAL A 374 11.97 4.94 -18.06
C VAL A 374 12.91 4.72 -16.90
N ALA A 375 12.36 4.55 -15.72
CA ALA A 375 13.12 4.40 -14.48
C ALA A 375 12.56 3.31 -13.58
N LEU A 376 13.41 2.81 -12.69
CA LEU A 376 13.07 1.88 -11.62
C LEU A 376 12.98 2.65 -10.29
N VAL A 377 11.92 2.43 -9.54
CA VAL A 377 11.78 2.96 -8.18
C VAL A 377 12.68 2.17 -7.23
N ILE A 378 13.65 2.84 -6.60
CA ILE A 378 14.64 2.19 -5.72
C ILE A 378 14.43 2.48 -4.24
N GLU A 379 13.74 3.57 -3.90
CA GLU A 379 13.47 3.95 -2.51
C GLU A 379 12.24 4.86 -2.44
N GLN A 380 11.35 4.60 -1.47
CA GLN A 380 10.16 5.41 -1.22
C GLN A 380 10.47 6.69 -0.47
N ASN A 381 9.83 7.79 -0.88
CA ASN A 381 9.83 9.00 -0.08
C ASN A 381 8.56 9.07 0.78
N ARG A 382 8.68 8.84 2.07
CA ARG A 382 7.53 8.79 3.00
C ARG A 382 6.83 10.13 3.21
N VAL A 383 7.51 11.24 2.93
CA VAL A 383 6.95 12.60 3.07
C VAL A 383 6.33 13.05 1.76
N ARG A 384 7.05 12.85 0.64
CA ARG A 384 6.60 13.20 -0.72
C ARG A 384 6.44 11.93 -1.55
N ARG A 385 5.36 11.20 -1.30
CA ARG A 385 5.13 9.83 -1.81
C ARG A 385 5.06 9.70 -3.32
N LEU A 386 4.82 10.80 -4.04
CA LEU A 386 4.86 10.86 -5.50
C LEU A 386 6.26 11.23 -6.05
N ARG A 387 7.24 11.40 -5.16
CA ARG A 387 8.62 11.76 -5.51
C ARG A 387 9.60 10.77 -4.91
N PRO A 388 9.58 9.49 -5.34
CA PRO A 388 10.54 8.48 -4.90
C PRO A 388 11.94 8.77 -5.46
N LYS A 389 12.94 8.02 -4.99
CA LYS A 389 14.23 7.91 -5.67
C LYS A 389 14.14 6.87 -6.78
N LEU A 390 14.72 7.20 -7.91
CA LEU A 390 14.68 6.45 -9.14
C LEU A 390 16.07 6.09 -9.62
N MET A 391 16.17 5.02 -10.38
CA MET A 391 17.32 4.68 -11.21
C MET A 391 16.88 4.73 -12.67
N LEU A 392 17.50 5.58 -13.50
CA LEU A 392 17.19 5.69 -14.91
C LEU A 392 17.67 4.44 -15.64
N LEU A 393 16.81 3.88 -16.50
CA LEU A 393 17.08 2.69 -17.28
C LEU A 393 17.07 2.97 -18.79
N LEU A 394 16.11 3.76 -19.27
CA LEU A 394 15.99 4.12 -20.68
C LEU A 394 15.91 5.63 -20.87
N ASN A 395 16.48 6.09 -21.97
CA ASN A 395 16.34 7.44 -22.50
C ASN A 395 14.90 7.72 -22.99
N PRO A 396 14.54 8.99 -23.33
CA PRO A 396 13.23 9.32 -23.88
C PRO A 396 12.87 8.55 -25.15
N ASP A 397 13.84 8.23 -25.99
CA ASP A 397 13.71 7.43 -27.22
C ASP A 397 13.64 5.91 -26.96
N LYS A 398 13.60 5.51 -25.68
CA LYS A 398 13.57 4.11 -25.23
C LYS A 398 14.85 3.32 -25.48
N THR A 399 15.96 3.96 -25.82
CA THR A 399 17.28 3.33 -25.83
C THR A 399 17.83 3.18 -24.40
N PRO A 400 18.64 2.14 -24.12
CA PRO A 400 19.28 2.00 -22.82
C PRO A 400 20.19 3.19 -22.48
N VAL A 401 20.17 3.62 -21.21
CA VAL A 401 21.11 4.64 -20.76
C VAL A 401 22.53 4.09 -20.70
N SER A 402 23.51 4.89 -21.09
CA SER A 402 24.92 4.48 -21.04
C SER A 402 25.45 4.26 -19.62
N ARG A 403 24.83 4.92 -18.63
CA ARG A 403 25.13 4.80 -17.20
C ARG A 403 23.84 4.98 -16.39
N HIS A 404 23.56 4.05 -15.48
CA HIS A 404 22.41 4.15 -14.59
C HIS A 404 22.61 5.28 -13.58
N ALA A 405 21.92 6.40 -13.81
CA ALA A 405 21.93 7.56 -12.92
C ALA A 405 20.87 7.39 -11.84
N LEU A 406 21.25 7.70 -10.59
CA LEU A 406 20.30 7.81 -9.49
C LEU A 406 19.68 9.21 -9.48
N MET A 407 18.37 9.29 -9.37
CA MET A 407 17.62 10.53 -9.35
C MET A 407 16.69 10.57 -8.14
N ASP A 408 16.82 11.59 -7.32
CA ASP A 408 15.87 11.89 -6.25
C ASP A 408 14.87 12.92 -6.77
N LEU A 409 13.63 12.50 -7.04
CA LEU A 409 12.57 13.42 -7.51
C LEU A 409 12.17 14.49 -6.48
N LYS A 410 12.70 14.39 -5.26
CA LYS A 410 12.56 15.42 -4.23
C LYS A 410 13.54 16.57 -4.43
N ALA A 411 14.71 16.30 -5.02
CA ALA A 411 15.72 17.31 -5.27
C ALA A 411 15.21 18.33 -6.29
N LYS A 412 15.49 19.61 -6.06
CA LYS A 412 15.26 20.63 -7.09
C LYS A 412 16.27 20.45 -8.21
N PRO A 413 15.89 20.74 -9.47
CA PRO A 413 16.86 20.76 -10.58
C PRO A 413 18.04 21.68 -10.25
N ALA A 414 19.23 21.30 -10.64
CA ALA A 414 20.46 22.04 -10.34
C ALA A 414 20.50 23.49 -10.90
N GLY A 415 19.63 23.82 -11.86
CA GLY A 415 19.51 25.13 -12.49
C GLY A 415 18.36 26.01 -11.98
N GLY A 416 17.50 25.50 -11.11
CA GLY A 416 16.36 26.26 -10.56
C GLY A 416 15.20 26.47 -11.52
N ASP A 417 15.26 25.98 -12.74
CA ASP A 417 14.21 26.10 -13.74
C ASP A 417 13.13 25.04 -13.47
N GLU A 418 11.89 25.47 -13.19
CA GLU A 418 10.77 24.56 -12.90
C GLU A 418 10.32 23.77 -14.13
N ASP A 419 10.61 24.24 -15.34
CA ASP A 419 10.36 23.53 -16.60
C ASP A 419 11.21 22.26 -16.77
N GLU A 420 12.31 22.13 -16.04
CA GLU A 420 13.13 20.92 -15.96
C GLU A 420 12.67 19.92 -14.88
N ALA A 421 11.60 20.21 -14.15
CA ALA A 421 11.13 19.32 -13.10
C ALA A 421 10.63 18.00 -13.68
N ARG A 422 11.18 16.88 -13.18
CA ARG A 422 10.76 15.55 -13.56
C ARG A 422 9.73 15.01 -12.58
N TRP A 423 8.69 14.35 -13.13
CA TRP A 423 7.68 13.64 -12.35
C TRP A 423 7.24 12.36 -13.06
N ILE A 424 6.69 11.43 -12.30
CA ILE A 424 6.16 10.18 -12.85
C ILE A 424 4.80 10.44 -13.48
N VAL A 425 4.64 10.07 -14.76
CA VAL A 425 3.36 10.17 -15.49
C VAL A 425 2.52 8.91 -15.32
N ARG A 426 3.18 7.73 -15.29
CA ARG A 426 2.50 6.44 -15.12
C ARG A 426 3.42 5.35 -14.56
N GLY A 427 2.80 4.35 -13.94
CA GLY A 427 3.44 3.07 -13.68
C GLY A 427 3.45 2.21 -14.94
N LEU A 428 4.49 1.40 -15.10
CA LEU A 428 4.62 0.46 -16.19
C LEU A 428 4.44 -0.98 -15.67
N GLU A 429 3.95 -1.84 -16.55
CA GLU A 429 3.80 -3.26 -16.24
C GLU A 429 5.18 -3.93 -16.08
N PRO A 430 5.27 -4.98 -15.25
CA PRO A 430 6.50 -5.77 -15.14
C PRO A 430 6.92 -6.32 -16.52
N GLY A 431 8.16 -6.05 -16.91
CA GLY A 431 8.69 -6.47 -18.22
C GLY A 431 8.43 -5.50 -19.37
N ALA A 432 7.83 -4.33 -19.11
CA ALA A 432 7.70 -3.28 -20.12
C ALA A 432 9.06 -2.97 -20.78
N PHE A 433 9.05 -2.75 -22.09
CA PHE A 433 10.26 -2.52 -22.91
C PHE A 433 11.32 -3.62 -22.83
N GLY A 434 10.95 -4.85 -22.43
CA GLY A 434 11.89 -5.96 -22.22
C GLY A 434 12.75 -5.83 -20.98
N LEU A 435 12.48 -4.84 -20.12
CA LEU A 435 13.28 -4.61 -18.90
C LEU A 435 12.96 -5.67 -17.85
N ASP A 436 14.02 -6.34 -17.37
CA ASP A 436 13.96 -7.15 -16.15
C ASP A 436 14.59 -6.38 -14.99
N PRO A 437 13.84 -6.01 -13.95
CA PRO A 437 14.44 -5.36 -12.77
C PRO A 437 15.55 -6.17 -12.11
N LYS A 438 15.63 -7.50 -12.36
CA LYS A 438 16.75 -8.36 -11.88
C LYS A 438 18.10 -7.95 -12.43
N ASP A 439 18.13 -7.43 -13.66
CA ASP A 439 19.38 -7.09 -14.37
C ASP A 439 20.05 -5.84 -13.79
N TYR A 440 19.34 -5.10 -12.93
CA TYR A 440 19.76 -3.79 -12.43
C TYR A 440 20.16 -3.79 -10.95
N PHE A 441 20.16 -4.98 -10.33
CA PHE A 441 20.58 -5.14 -8.93
C PHE A 441 21.52 -6.34 -8.80
N GLY A 442 22.80 -6.05 -8.83
CA GLY A 442 23.87 -6.91 -8.41
C GLY A 442 24.40 -6.49 -7.04
#